data_008326116311c9115296759cc3c79c2e
#
_entry.id   008326116311c9115296759cc3c79c2e
#
_cell.length_a   1.000
_cell.length_b   1.000
_cell.length_c   1.000
_cell.angle_alpha   90.00
_cell.angle_beta   90.00
_cell.angle_gamma   90.00
#
_symmetry.space_group_name_H-M   'P 1'
#
loop_
_entity.id
_entity.type
_entity.pdbx_description
1 polymer ?
#
loop_
_entity_poly.entity_id
_entity_poly.type
_entity_poly.pdbx_seq_one_letter_code
_entity_poly.pdbx_strand_id
1 'polypeptide(L)'
;LVNIAELDNSITVKLMYTQADNFTGEGLYDDLSEAYLHPDAAYALVKAQEALKQLHPSYNLVVYDAARPMSVQKKMWNVVKGTPKYKYVSNPNRGGGLHNYGLAVDINIQDSLGQPLPMGTKVDHLGIEAHITQESELVRNGKISEAERQNRILLRRVMKEAGFRALPSEWWHFNFCSRDVARQKYKVIP
;
A
#
# COMPACT_ATOMS: atom_id res chain seq x y z
N LEU A 1 -13.52 4.15 11.23
CA LEU A 1 -12.63 4.58 10.15
C LEU A 1 -12.67 6.08 10.00
N VAL A 2 -11.55 6.69 9.62
CA VAL A 2 -11.43 8.11 9.34
C VAL A 2 -10.97 8.35 7.91
N ASN A 3 -11.45 9.41 7.29
CA ASN A 3 -11.01 9.82 5.95
C ASN A 3 -9.61 10.44 6.06
N ILE A 4 -8.65 9.89 5.33
CA ILE A 4 -7.25 10.34 5.36
C ILE A 4 -7.13 11.81 4.93
N ALA A 5 -7.86 12.22 3.89
CA ALA A 5 -7.80 13.58 3.36
C ALA A 5 -8.36 14.64 4.32
N GLU A 6 -9.20 14.26 5.28
CA GLU A 6 -9.69 15.16 6.33
C GLU A 6 -8.64 15.40 7.42
N LEU A 7 -7.72 14.46 7.63
CA LEU A 7 -6.61 14.62 8.58
C LEU A 7 -5.45 15.41 7.99
N ASP A 8 -5.11 15.14 6.75
CA ASP A 8 -4.06 15.83 6.01
C ASP A 8 -4.38 15.85 4.51
N ASN A 9 -4.85 16.98 4.02
CA ASN A 9 -5.25 17.15 2.63
C ASN A 9 -4.06 17.21 1.65
N SER A 10 -2.83 17.23 2.13
CA SER A 10 -1.62 17.13 1.30
C SER A 10 -1.30 15.68 0.89
N ILE A 11 -1.90 14.68 1.57
CA ILE A 11 -1.84 13.28 1.15
C ILE A 11 -2.82 13.10 -0.02
N THR A 12 -2.28 12.73 -1.17
CA THR A 12 -3.10 12.48 -2.37
C THR A 12 -3.74 11.09 -2.31
N VAL A 13 -4.99 10.98 -2.75
CA VAL A 13 -5.71 9.70 -2.86
C VAL A 13 -6.04 9.43 -4.32
N LYS A 14 -5.59 8.26 -4.82
CA LYS A 14 -5.85 7.77 -6.19
C LYS A 14 -6.16 6.27 -6.11
N LEU A 15 -7.39 5.93 -5.69
CA LEU A 15 -7.78 4.54 -5.46
C LEU A 15 -7.71 3.72 -6.76
N MET A 16 -6.80 2.73 -6.80
CA MET A 16 -6.54 1.93 -7.99
C MET A 16 -7.62 0.89 -8.27
N TYR A 17 -8.29 0.38 -7.24
CA TYR A 17 -9.33 -0.64 -7.40
C TYR A 17 -10.72 -0.08 -7.74
N THR A 18 -10.83 1.23 -7.93
CA THR A 18 -12.00 1.87 -8.57
C THR A 18 -11.92 1.81 -10.09
N GLN A 19 -10.75 1.50 -10.64
CA GLN A 19 -10.48 1.41 -12.08
C GLN A 19 -10.13 -0.03 -12.46
N ALA A 20 -10.19 -0.35 -13.74
CA ALA A 20 -9.82 -1.66 -14.26
C ALA A 20 -8.29 -1.87 -14.39
N ASP A 21 -7.47 -0.81 -14.28
CA ASP A 21 -6.00 -0.91 -14.33
C ASP A 21 -5.42 -1.39 -12.99
N ASN A 22 -5.73 -2.64 -12.66
CA ASN A 22 -5.23 -3.38 -11.51
C ASN A 22 -5.12 -4.86 -11.86
N PHE A 23 -4.58 -5.70 -10.96
CA PHE A 23 -4.35 -7.12 -11.25
C PHE A 23 -5.62 -7.94 -11.51
N THR A 24 -6.79 -7.46 -11.12
CA THR A 24 -8.07 -8.14 -11.36
C THR A 24 -8.67 -7.82 -12.73
N GLY A 25 -8.26 -6.71 -13.35
CA GLY A 25 -8.81 -6.22 -14.62
C GLY A 25 -10.20 -5.59 -14.49
N GLU A 26 -10.69 -5.38 -13.28
CA GLU A 26 -12.04 -4.85 -13.00
C GLU A 26 -12.01 -3.77 -11.92
N GLY A 27 -12.97 -2.84 -11.97
CA GLY A 27 -13.27 -1.96 -10.84
C GLY A 27 -13.97 -2.76 -9.74
N LEU A 28 -13.43 -2.73 -8.53
CA LEU A 28 -13.94 -3.49 -7.39
C LEU A 28 -14.73 -2.65 -6.40
N TYR A 29 -14.49 -1.35 -6.40
CA TYR A 29 -15.27 -0.35 -5.66
C TYR A 29 -16.21 0.36 -6.63
N ASP A 30 -17.45 0.58 -6.22
CA ASP A 30 -18.40 1.33 -7.01
C ASP A 30 -18.06 2.84 -6.95
N ASP A 31 -18.69 3.65 -6.13
CA ASP A 31 -18.51 5.10 -6.09
C ASP A 31 -17.53 5.60 -5.01
N LEU A 32 -16.51 4.81 -4.65
CA LEU A 32 -15.54 5.19 -3.62
C LEU A 32 -14.46 6.10 -4.20
N SER A 33 -14.33 7.31 -3.66
CA SER A 33 -13.28 8.28 -4.03
C SER A 33 -12.33 8.62 -2.87
N GLU A 34 -12.65 8.19 -1.67
CA GLU A 34 -11.96 8.52 -0.44
C GLU A 34 -11.27 7.31 0.16
N ALA A 35 -10.10 7.52 0.75
CA ALA A 35 -9.36 6.48 1.46
C ALA A 35 -9.60 6.60 2.97
N TYR A 36 -9.96 5.49 3.57
CA TYR A 36 -10.24 5.39 5.00
C TYR A 36 -9.24 4.47 5.69
N LEU A 37 -8.89 4.80 6.94
CA LEU A 37 -8.09 3.95 7.82
C LEU A 37 -8.71 3.92 9.22
N HIS A 38 -8.32 2.92 10.00
CA HIS A 38 -8.50 2.97 11.45
C HIS A 38 -7.77 4.21 11.99
N PRO A 39 -8.31 4.95 12.98
CA PRO A 39 -7.68 6.18 13.50
C PRO A 39 -6.21 6.03 13.83
N ASP A 40 -5.80 4.93 14.48
CA ASP A 40 -4.41 4.69 14.87
C ASP A 40 -3.47 4.65 13.65
N ALA A 41 -3.88 3.96 12.58
CA ALA A 41 -3.11 3.89 11.34
C ALA A 41 -3.14 5.22 10.56
N ALA A 42 -4.27 5.91 10.59
CA ALA A 42 -4.43 7.20 9.92
C ALA A 42 -3.51 8.28 10.54
N TYR A 43 -3.46 8.38 11.86
CA TYR A 43 -2.54 9.30 12.54
C TYR A 43 -1.06 8.93 12.30
N ALA A 44 -0.73 7.66 12.24
CA ALA A 44 0.61 7.22 11.87
C ALA A 44 0.97 7.62 10.43
N LEU A 45 0.01 7.55 9.49
CA LEU A 45 0.24 7.97 8.11
C LEU A 45 0.52 9.47 7.99
N VAL A 46 -0.17 10.30 8.77
CA VAL A 46 0.12 11.75 8.85
C VAL A 46 1.55 11.99 9.32
N LYS A 47 2.04 11.23 10.31
CA LYS A 47 3.44 11.32 10.74
C LYS A 47 4.43 10.92 9.64
N ALA A 48 4.10 9.92 8.83
CA ALA A 48 4.92 9.55 7.67
C ALA A 48 4.99 10.70 6.64
N GLN A 49 3.87 11.37 6.38
CA GLN A 49 3.81 12.53 5.50
C GLN A 49 4.65 13.70 6.05
N GLU A 50 4.59 13.97 7.33
CA GLU A 50 5.41 14.99 8.00
C GLU A 50 6.91 14.66 7.88
N ALA A 51 7.30 13.39 8.13
CA ALA A 51 8.68 12.94 7.98
C ALA A 51 9.18 13.08 6.53
N LEU A 52 8.33 12.75 5.55
CA LEU A 52 8.65 12.93 4.14
C LEU A 52 8.90 14.40 3.80
N LYS A 53 8.03 15.29 4.24
CA LYS A 53 8.14 16.74 3.99
C LYS A 53 9.37 17.38 4.64
N GLN A 54 9.83 16.85 5.76
CA GLN A 54 11.08 17.31 6.36
C GLN A 54 12.31 16.97 5.50
N LEU A 55 12.30 15.83 4.81
CA LEU A 55 13.39 15.41 3.91
C LEU A 55 13.26 16.06 2.51
N HIS A 56 12.05 16.12 1.99
CA HIS A 56 11.71 16.63 0.67
C HIS A 56 10.41 17.46 0.73
N PRO A 57 10.51 18.78 0.98
CA PRO A 57 9.33 19.64 1.21
C PRO A 57 8.29 19.65 0.10
N SER A 58 8.69 19.37 -1.14
CA SER A 58 7.79 19.31 -2.30
C SER A 58 7.16 17.95 -2.57
N TYR A 59 7.57 16.91 -1.84
CA TYR A 59 7.04 15.57 -2.02
C TYR A 59 5.82 15.33 -1.12
N ASN A 60 4.91 14.49 -1.62
CA ASN A 60 3.73 14.05 -0.87
C ASN A 60 3.55 12.54 -1.02
N LEU A 61 2.92 11.92 -0.04
CA LEU A 61 2.45 10.55 -0.16
C LEU A 61 1.22 10.51 -1.08
N VAL A 62 1.09 9.43 -1.85
CA VAL A 62 -0.09 9.11 -2.64
C VAL A 62 -0.59 7.72 -2.27
N VAL A 63 -1.86 7.63 -1.86
CA VAL A 63 -2.52 6.41 -1.41
C VAL A 63 -3.32 5.81 -2.56
N TYR A 64 -3.06 4.53 -2.86
CA TYR A 64 -3.75 3.78 -3.90
C TYR A 64 -4.77 2.78 -3.34
N ASP A 65 -4.60 2.32 -2.11
CA ASP A 65 -5.58 1.53 -1.37
C ASP A 65 -5.35 1.65 0.14
N ALA A 66 -6.41 1.47 0.93
CA ALA A 66 -6.37 1.59 2.38
C ALA A 66 -7.34 0.59 3.04
N ALA A 67 -8.39 1.05 3.71
CA ALA A 67 -9.43 0.17 4.24
C ALA A 67 -10.14 -0.55 3.09
N ARG A 68 -10.19 -1.88 3.16
CA ARG A 68 -10.79 -2.73 2.13
C ARG A 68 -11.80 -3.66 2.77
N PRO A 69 -13.09 -3.60 2.37
CA PRO A 69 -14.09 -4.55 2.86
C PRO A 69 -13.74 -6.00 2.53
N MET A 70 -14.13 -6.93 3.39
CA MET A 70 -13.91 -8.36 3.15
C MET A 70 -14.65 -8.85 1.89
N SER A 71 -15.76 -8.24 1.54
CA SER A 71 -16.47 -8.50 0.28
C SER A 71 -15.61 -8.24 -0.96
N VAL A 72 -14.81 -7.17 -0.95
CA VAL A 72 -13.84 -6.84 -2.01
C VAL A 72 -12.66 -7.82 -1.98
N GLN A 73 -12.15 -8.16 -0.79
CA GLN A 73 -11.09 -9.16 -0.64
C GLN A 73 -11.47 -10.51 -1.24
N LYS A 74 -12.73 -10.92 -1.11
CA LYS A 74 -13.24 -12.17 -1.73
C LYS A 74 -13.21 -12.10 -3.25
N LYS A 75 -13.57 -10.97 -3.85
CA LYS A 75 -13.46 -10.77 -5.31
C LYS A 75 -12.00 -10.92 -5.77
N MET A 76 -11.05 -10.24 -5.09
CA MET A 76 -9.62 -10.33 -5.40
C MET A 76 -9.09 -11.78 -5.28
N TRP A 77 -9.45 -12.48 -4.21
CA TRP A 77 -9.06 -13.87 -4.00
C TRP A 77 -9.57 -14.79 -5.11
N ASN A 78 -10.79 -14.59 -5.57
CA ASN A 78 -11.37 -15.41 -6.64
C ASN A 78 -10.61 -15.32 -7.95
N VAL A 79 -9.94 -14.20 -8.22
CA VAL A 79 -9.09 -14.02 -9.41
C VAL A 79 -7.80 -14.86 -9.32
N VAL A 80 -7.20 -14.97 -8.15
CA VAL A 80 -5.87 -15.59 -7.99
C VAL A 80 -5.91 -17.01 -7.43
N LYS A 81 -7.00 -17.44 -6.80
CA LYS A 81 -7.12 -18.81 -6.27
C LYS A 81 -6.91 -19.84 -7.38
N GLY A 82 -6.07 -20.84 -7.09
CA GLY A 82 -5.72 -21.86 -8.10
C GLY A 82 -4.64 -21.42 -9.09
N THR A 83 -4.08 -20.22 -8.97
CA THR A 83 -2.94 -19.74 -9.77
C THR A 83 -1.71 -19.58 -8.87
N PRO A 84 -0.46 -19.54 -9.43
CA PRO A 84 0.75 -19.25 -8.64
C PRO A 84 0.75 -17.90 -7.93
N LYS A 85 -0.11 -16.98 -8.32
CA LYS A 85 -0.25 -15.63 -7.75
C LYS A 85 -1.04 -15.58 -6.44
N TYR A 86 -1.68 -16.69 -6.03
CA TYR A 86 -2.48 -16.75 -4.79
C TYR A 86 -1.70 -16.27 -3.55
N LYS A 87 -0.39 -16.46 -3.54
CA LYS A 87 0.48 -16.07 -2.42
C LYS A 87 0.58 -14.56 -2.17
N TYR A 88 0.22 -13.74 -3.17
CA TYR A 88 0.23 -12.28 -3.07
C TYR A 88 -1.08 -11.68 -2.56
N VAL A 89 -2.14 -12.47 -2.47
CA VAL A 89 -3.46 -12.02 -2.03
C VAL A 89 -3.88 -12.75 -0.76
N SER A 90 -4.21 -12.01 0.29
CA SER A 90 -4.64 -12.61 1.56
C SER A 90 -5.93 -13.40 1.40
N ASN A 91 -5.94 -14.63 1.92
CA ASN A 91 -7.10 -15.52 1.83
C ASN A 91 -8.23 -15.04 2.77
N PRO A 92 -9.41 -14.67 2.24
CA PRO A 92 -10.52 -14.20 3.04
C PRO A 92 -11.06 -15.27 4.00
N ASN A 93 -10.96 -16.56 3.64
CA ASN A 93 -11.40 -17.66 4.50
C ASN A 93 -10.46 -17.90 5.70
N ARG A 94 -9.30 -17.26 5.72
CA ARG A 94 -8.32 -17.28 6.81
C ARG A 94 -8.22 -15.93 7.53
N GLY A 95 -9.28 -15.11 7.44
CA GLY A 95 -9.35 -13.80 8.11
C GLY A 95 -8.78 -12.63 7.30
N GLY A 96 -8.50 -12.81 6.02
CA GLY A 96 -8.03 -11.74 5.14
C GLY A 96 -6.66 -11.17 5.51
N GLY A 97 -6.42 -9.91 5.17
CA GLY A 97 -5.20 -9.14 5.44
C GLY A 97 -5.46 -7.86 6.23
N LEU A 98 -4.40 -7.06 6.46
CA LEU A 98 -4.50 -5.85 7.30
C LEU A 98 -5.35 -4.74 6.66
N HIS A 99 -5.47 -4.68 5.34
CA HIS A 99 -6.43 -3.79 4.66
C HIS A 99 -7.86 -4.02 5.15
N ASN A 100 -8.21 -5.26 5.47
CA ASN A 100 -9.56 -5.61 5.92
C ASN A 100 -9.88 -5.17 7.36
N TYR A 101 -8.90 -4.59 8.05
CA TYR A 101 -9.06 -3.93 9.36
C TYR A 101 -8.89 -2.40 9.27
N GLY A 102 -8.58 -1.87 8.09
CA GLY A 102 -8.14 -0.48 7.93
C GLY A 102 -6.76 -0.20 8.53
N LEU A 103 -5.87 -1.19 8.52
CA LEU A 103 -4.55 -1.16 9.15
C LEU A 103 -3.40 -1.38 8.16
N ALA A 104 -3.67 -1.26 6.87
CA ALA A 104 -2.66 -1.32 5.81
C ALA A 104 -2.93 -0.27 4.74
N VAL A 105 -1.87 0.14 4.06
CA VAL A 105 -1.91 1.05 2.92
C VAL A 105 -1.06 0.54 1.78
N ASP A 106 -1.52 0.78 0.56
CA ASP A 106 -0.75 0.69 -0.67
C ASP A 106 -0.45 2.11 -1.13
N ILE A 107 0.84 2.46 -1.25
CA ILE A 107 1.25 3.86 -1.34
C ILE A 107 2.51 4.05 -2.17
N ASN A 108 2.69 5.25 -2.69
CA ASN A 108 3.92 5.75 -3.30
C ASN A 108 4.17 7.18 -2.83
N ILE A 109 5.24 7.77 -3.33
CA ILE A 109 5.58 9.19 -3.21
C ILE A 109 5.33 9.84 -4.56
N GLN A 110 4.81 11.06 -4.57
CA GLN A 110 4.74 11.91 -5.76
C GLN A 110 5.61 13.16 -5.58
N ASP A 111 6.14 13.66 -6.70
CA ASP A 111 6.93 14.87 -6.75
C ASP A 111 6.05 16.15 -6.72
N SER A 112 6.68 17.32 -6.86
CA SER A 112 6.00 18.62 -6.89
C SER A 112 5.02 18.79 -8.05
N LEU A 113 5.15 18.00 -9.11
CA LEU A 113 4.27 18.00 -10.27
C LEU A 113 3.14 16.96 -10.17
N GLY A 114 3.06 16.26 -9.05
CA GLY A 114 2.09 15.19 -8.84
C GLY A 114 2.43 13.89 -9.58
N GLN A 115 3.66 13.75 -10.08
CA GLN A 115 4.11 12.52 -10.75
C GLN A 115 4.63 11.51 -9.71
N PRO A 116 4.21 10.24 -9.78
CA PRO A 116 4.72 9.22 -8.88
C PRO A 116 6.21 9.01 -9.12
N LEU A 117 6.98 8.83 -8.04
CA LEU A 117 8.38 8.47 -8.16
C LEU A 117 8.52 7.10 -8.82
N PRO A 118 9.49 6.94 -9.75
CA PRO A 118 9.79 5.64 -10.34
C PRO A 118 10.22 4.64 -9.26
N MET A 119 9.59 3.49 -9.21
CA MET A 119 9.84 2.41 -8.22
C MET A 119 10.28 1.10 -8.88
N GLY A 120 10.40 1.05 -10.22
CA GLY A 120 10.83 -0.11 -10.99
C GLY A 120 9.70 -1.06 -11.38
N THR A 121 8.56 -1.00 -10.68
CA THR A 121 7.32 -1.66 -11.07
C THR A 121 6.14 -0.73 -10.79
N LYS A 122 5.01 -1.02 -11.42
CA LYS A 122 3.73 -0.46 -10.97
C LYS A 122 3.39 -0.96 -9.57
N VAL A 123 2.60 -0.21 -8.82
CA VAL A 123 1.85 -0.74 -7.68
C VAL A 123 1.00 -1.90 -8.19
N ASP A 124 0.82 -2.94 -7.37
CA ASP A 124 0.05 -4.13 -7.75
C ASP A 124 0.73 -5.11 -8.74
N HIS A 125 2.00 -4.90 -9.06
CA HIS A 125 2.79 -5.87 -9.82
C HIS A 125 3.10 -7.11 -8.99
N LEU A 126 2.42 -8.21 -9.25
CA LEU A 126 2.57 -9.48 -8.53
C LEU A 126 3.72 -10.30 -9.10
N GLY A 127 4.95 -9.92 -8.79
CA GLY A 127 6.16 -10.56 -9.28
C GLY A 127 7.39 -10.21 -8.45
N ILE A 128 8.49 -10.92 -8.73
CA ILE A 128 9.74 -10.80 -7.96
C ILE A 128 10.36 -9.40 -8.03
N GLU A 129 10.13 -8.66 -9.10
CA GLU A 129 10.62 -7.29 -9.28
C GLU A 129 10.04 -6.32 -8.25
N ALA A 130 8.90 -6.65 -7.65
CA ALA A 130 8.27 -5.87 -6.57
C ALA A 130 8.82 -6.21 -5.17
N HIS A 131 9.56 -7.31 -5.01
CA HIS A 131 10.12 -7.74 -3.73
C HIS A 131 11.22 -6.79 -3.24
N ILE A 132 11.31 -6.61 -1.91
CA ILE A 132 12.28 -5.71 -1.28
C ILE A 132 13.48 -6.45 -0.65
N THR A 133 13.46 -7.77 -0.62
CA THR A 133 14.46 -8.59 0.06
C THR A 133 15.78 -8.72 -0.70
N GLN A 134 15.78 -8.51 -2.02
CA GLN A 134 16.93 -8.69 -2.91
C GLN A 134 17.07 -7.52 -3.89
N GLU A 135 16.81 -6.30 -3.45
CA GLU A 135 16.83 -5.12 -4.33
C GLU A 135 18.20 -4.86 -4.97
N SER A 136 19.30 -5.12 -4.25
CA SER A 136 20.65 -5.00 -4.82
C SER A 136 20.90 -5.99 -5.96
N GLU A 137 20.34 -7.19 -5.87
CA GLU A 137 20.40 -8.18 -6.94
C GLU A 137 19.52 -7.81 -8.13
N LEU A 138 18.32 -7.28 -7.87
CA LEU A 138 17.44 -6.75 -8.91
C LEU A 138 18.11 -5.62 -9.70
N VAL A 139 18.87 -4.74 -9.04
CA VAL A 139 19.67 -3.68 -9.70
C VAL A 139 20.77 -4.30 -10.55
N ARG A 140 21.57 -5.23 -9.97
CA ARG A 140 22.63 -5.92 -10.72
C ARG A 140 22.14 -6.60 -11.98
N ASN A 141 20.95 -7.19 -11.92
CA ASN A 141 20.35 -7.93 -13.03
C ASN A 141 19.54 -7.01 -13.99
N GLY A 142 19.59 -5.69 -13.80
CA GLY A 142 18.90 -4.72 -14.65
C GLY A 142 17.37 -4.76 -14.56
N LYS A 143 16.82 -5.35 -13.48
CA LYS A 143 15.36 -5.43 -13.26
C LYS A 143 14.77 -4.13 -12.74
N ILE A 144 15.52 -3.43 -11.90
CA ILE A 144 15.24 -2.07 -11.44
C ILE A 144 16.51 -1.24 -11.50
N SER A 145 16.41 0.09 -11.53
CA SER A 145 17.56 0.98 -11.45
C SER A 145 17.97 1.25 -9.99
N GLU A 146 19.17 1.76 -9.77
CA GLU A 146 19.61 2.22 -8.44
C GLU A 146 18.76 3.41 -7.95
N ALA A 147 18.35 4.31 -8.85
CA ALA A 147 17.46 5.42 -8.50
C ALA A 147 16.09 4.91 -8.01
N GLU A 148 15.52 3.92 -8.67
CA GLU A 148 14.26 3.28 -8.26
C GLU A 148 14.42 2.59 -6.90
N ARG A 149 15.54 1.92 -6.67
CA ARG A 149 15.86 1.33 -5.37
C ARG A 149 15.93 2.40 -4.28
N GLN A 150 16.60 3.52 -4.52
CA GLN A 150 16.70 4.62 -3.54
C GLN A 150 15.31 5.24 -3.25
N ASN A 151 14.44 5.35 -4.25
CA ASN A 151 13.07 5.80 -4.04
C ASN A 151 12.28 4.84 -3.12
N ARG A 152 12.43 3.53 -3.30
CA ARG A 152 11.83 2.52 -2.40
C ARG A 152 12.36 2.65 -0.97
N ILE A 153 13.67 2.88 -0.81
CA ILE A 153 14.31 3.07 0.49
C ILE A 153 13.76 4.32 1.18
N LEU A 154 13.59 5.43 0.46
CA LEU A 154 12.98 6.64 1.01
C LEU A 154 11.57 6.38 1.54
N LEU A 155 10.73 5.72 0.75
CA LEU A 155 9.37 5.37 1.14
C LEU A 155 9.37 4.51 2.42
N ARG A 156 10.17 3.45 2.46
CA ARG A 156 10.29 2.59 3.65
C ARG A 156 10.78 3.35 4.87
N ARG A 157 11.72 4.27 4.70
CA ARG A 157 12.26 5.07 5.79
C ARG A 157 11.16 5.89 6.49
N VAL A 158 10.40 6.68 5.74
CA VAL A 158 9.36 7.54 6.33
C VAL A 158 8.22 6.73 6.92
N MET A 159 7.85 5.62 6.28
CA MET A 159 6.81 4.73 6.79
C MET A 159 7.24 4.01 8.07
N LYS A 160 8.47 3.52 8.12
CA LYS A 160 9.03 2.87 9.31
C LYS A 160 9.17 3.84 10.48
N GLU A 161 9.62 5.06 10.26
CA GLU A 161 9.68 6.12 11.29
C GLU A 161 8.30 6.40 11.90
N ALA A 162 7.23 6.28 11.12
CA ALA A 162 5.86 6.45 11.58
C ALA A 162 5.26 5.20 12.27
N GLY A 163 6.00 4.07 12.31
CA GLY A 163 5.58 2.84 12.97
C GLY A 163 4.99 1.76 12.05
N PHE A 164 4.99 1.99 10.74
CA PHE A 164 4.57 0.96 9.78
C PHE A 164 5.66 -0.09 9.53
N ARG A 165 5.22 -1.26 9.08
CA ARG A 165 6.06 -2.39 8.70
C ARG A 165 5.94 -2.67 7.22
N ALA A 166 7.08 -2.80 6.53
CA ALA A 166 7.10 -3.18 5.12
C ALA A 166 6.70 -4.64 4.92
N LEU A 167 6.17 -4.94 3.75
CA LEU A 167 5.88 -6.31 3.29
C LEU A 167 7.00 -6.78 2.35
N PRO A 168 7.64 -7.93 2.60
CA PRO A 168 8.79 -8.39 1.80
C PRO A 168 8.52 -8.55 0.31
N SER A 169 7.30 -8.89 -0.10
CA SER A 169 6.92 -9.17 -1.48
C SER A 169 6.41 -7.96 -2.28
N GLU A 170 6.19 -6.82 -1.62
CA GLU A 170 5.54 -5.65 -2.22
C GLU A 170 6.14 -4.35 -1.68
N TRP A 171 6.84 -3.58 -2.52
CA TRP A 171 7.48 -2.33 -2.10
C TRP A 171 6.49 -1.25 -1.66
N TRP A 172 5.24 -1.30 -2.13
CA TRP A 172 4.18 -0.30 -1.87
C TRP A 172 3.35 -0.57 -0.63
N HIS A 173 3.36 -1.81 -0.10
CA HIS A 173 2.46 -2.22 0.97
C HIS A 173 3.09 -2.07 2.35
N PHE A 174 2.36 -1.44 3.26
CA PHE A 174 2.78 -1.24 4.65
C PHE A 174 1.66 -1.60 5.62
N ASN A 175 2.02 -2.37 6.64
CA ASN A 175 1.14 -2.78 7.73
C ASN A 175 1.39 -1.90 8.96
N PHE A 176 0.32 -1.43 9.62
CA PHE A 176 0.43 -0.68 10.87
C PHE A 176 0.84 -1.57 12.07
N CYS A 177 0.41 -2.83 12.07
CA CYS A 177 0.74 -3.79 13.12
C CYS A 177 0.87 -5.20 12.56
N SER A 178 1.13 -6.18 13.45
CA SER A 178 1.11 -7.59 13.06
C SER A 178 -0.33 -8.09 12.89
N ARG A 179 -0.49 -9.20 12.16
CA ARG A 179 -1.79 -9.86 11.98
C ARG A 179 -2.39 -10.32 13.32
N ASP A 180 -1.56 -10.81 14.24
CA ASP A 180 -2.03 -11.26 15.55
C ASP A 180 -2.57 -10.10 16.39
N VAL A 181 -1.87 -8.96 16.39
CA VAL A 181 -2.35 -7.74 17.05
C VAL A 181 -3.66 -7.27 16.42
N ALA A 182 -3.77 -7.29 15.09
CA ALA A 182 -4.98 -6.89 14.39
C ALA A 182 -6.18 -7.74 14.82
N ARG A 183 -6.03 -9.06 14.86
CA ARG A 183 -7.09 -10.00 15.26
C ARG A 183 -7.53 -9.83 16.71
N GLN A 184 -6.60 -9.48 17.59
CA GLN A 184 -6.87 -9.32 19.02
C GLN A 184 -7.54 -7.98 19.36
N LYS A 185 -7.19 -6.90 18.67
CA LYS A 185 -7.53 -5.53 19.06
C LYS A 185 -8.49 -4.80 18.13
N TYR A 186 -8.65 -5.28 16.90
CA TYR A 186 -9.39 -4.55 15.86
C TYR A 186 -10.48 -5.43 15.24
N LYS A 187 -11.43 -4.77 14.56
CA LYS A 187 -12.54 -5.45 13.90
C LYS A 187 -12.37 -5.47 12.39
N VAL A 188 -12.70 -6.59 11.77
CA VAL A 188 -12.75 -6.74 10.32
C VAL A 188 -13.86 -5.86 9.74
N ILE A 189 -13.59 -5.24 8.60
CA ILE A 189 -14.57 -4.52 7.79
C ILE A 189 -15.30 -5.56 6.93
N PRO A 190 -16.65 -5.67 7.01
CA PRO A 190 -17.43 -6.69 6.32
C PRO A 190 -17.30 -6.72 4.81
#